data_63e1806d623547e04beb6f8a1f1c6f01
#
_entry.id   63e1806d623547e04beb6f8a1f1c6f01
#
_cell.length_a   1.000
_cell.length_b   1.000
_cell.length_c   1.000
_cell.angle_alpha   90.00
_cell.angle_beta   90.00
_cell.angle_gamma   90.00
#
_symmetry.space_group_name_H-M   'P 1'
#
loop_
_entity.id
_entity.type
_entity.pdbx_description
1 polymer ?
#
loop_
_entity_poly.entity_id
_entity_poly.type
_entity_poly.pdbx_seq_one_letter_code
_entity_poly.pdbx_strand_id
1 'polypeptide(L)'
;MKIVAVCGMGIGTSVLLKMNAEKVLADLGVDGDVEAADIGVARGAAQTADIVLTSDELASEIGDVPAEVIIIDNFFDLDEITEKLTAAVQ
;
A
#
# COMPACT_ATOMS: atom_id res chain seq x y z
N MET A 1 7.43 9.21 5.82
CA MET A 1 6.17 8.78 5.16
C MET A 1 5.88 7.33 5.52
N LYS A 2 4.67 7.05 5.92
CA LYS A 2 4.25 5.71 6.29
C LYS A 2 3.24 5.17 5.29
N ILE A 3 3.51 3.98 4.76
CA ILE A 3 2.66 3.31 3.78
C ILE A 3 2.25 1.96 4.34
N VAL A 4 0.97 1.63 4.23
CA VAL A 4 0.44 0.34 4.66
C VAL A 4 0.00 -0.44 3.43
N ALA A 5 0.57 -1.64 3.27
CA ALA A 5 0.19 -2.56 2.20
C ALA A 5 -0.81 -3.57 2.77
N VAL A 6 -2.02 -3.59 2.22
CA VAL A 6 -3.13 -4.38 2.76
C VAL A 6 -3.51 -5.51 1.81
N CYS A 7 -3.60 -6.71 2.35
CA CYS A 7 -4.09 -7.86 1.60
C CYS A 7 -5.02 -8.70 2.47
N GLY A 8 -6.11 -9.18 1.90
CA GLY A 8 -7.06 -10.02 2.61
C GLY A 8 -6.82 -11.50 2.48
N MET A 9 -5.85 -11.89 1.65
CA MET A 9 -5.65 -13.30 1.30
C MET A 9 -4.43 -13.91 1.98
N GLY A 10 -4.03 -13.36 3.10
CA GLY A 10 -2.92 -13.91 3.85
C GLY A 10 -1.67 -13.05 3.73
N ILE A 11 -0.76 -13.35 4.63
CA ILE A 11 0.41 -12.53 4.87
C ILE A 11 1.40 -12.51 3.69
N GLY A 12 1.47 -13.61 2.94
CA GLY A 12 2.43 -13.71 1.84
C GLY A 12 2.24 -12.66 0.76
N THR A 13 0.99 -12.38 0.39
CA THR A 13 0.70 -11.40 -0.66
C THR A 13 0.95 -9.97 -0.18
N SER A 14 0.61 -9.67 1.06
CA SER A 14 0.88 -8.33 1.60
C SER A 14 2.37 -8.07 1.76
N VAL A 15 3.15 -9.10 2.09
CA VAL A 15 4.60 -8.98 2.16
C VAL A 15 5.19 -8.72 0.78
N LEU A 16 4.68 -9.39 -0.25
CA LEU A 16 5.13 -9.15 -1.61
C LEU A 16 4.85 -7.70 -2.04
N LEU A 17 3.65 -7.22 -1.78
CA LEU A 17 3.29 -5.84 -2.09
C LEU A 17 4.18 -4.86 -1.31
N LYS A 18 4.45 -5.16 -0.05
CA LYS A 18 5.35 -4.37 0.77
C LYS A 18 6.75 -4.28 0.14
N MET A 19 7.31 -5.43 -0.24
CA MET A 19 8.64 -5.48 -0.84
C MET A 19 8.70 -4.69 -2.15
N ASN A 20 7.68 -4.83 -2.99
CA ASN A 20 7.63 -4.11 -4.24
C ASN A 20 7.50 -2.60 -4.03
N ALA A 21 6.69 -2.19 -3.06
CA ALA A 21 6.55 -0.77 -2.73
C ALA A 21 7.86 -0.20 -2.17
N GLU A 22 8.56 -0.95 -1.33
CA GLU A 22 9.85 -0.53 -0.80
C GLU A 22 10.87 -0.32 -1.92
N LYS A 23 10.87 -1.24 -2.88
CA LYS A 23 11.77 -1.14 -4.03
C LYS A 23 11.48 0.11 -4.87
N VAL A 24 10.19 0.38 -5.10
CA VAL A 24 9.78 1.56 -5.86
C VAL A 24 10.20 2.85 -5.15
N LEU A 25 9.99 2.92 -3.84
CA LEU A 25 10.39 4.10 -3.06
C LEU A 25 11.90 4.31 -3.13
N ALA A 26 12.67 3.24 -3.03
CA ALA A 26 14.13 3.33 -3.13
C ALA A 26 14.55 3.86 -4.50
N ASP A 27 13.91 3.38 -5.56
CA ASP A 27 14.19 3.82 -6.93
C ASP A 27 13.83 5.29 -7.13
N LEU A 28 12.80 5.78 -6.45
CA LEU A 28 12.37 7.17 -6.51
C LEU A 28 13.17 8.08 -5.60
N GLY A 29 14.01 7.52 -4.73
CA GLY A 29 14.76 8.29 -3.76
C GLY A 29 13.91 8.86 -2.65
N VAL A 30 12.78 8.22 -2.34
CA VAL A 30 11.85 8.67 -1.31
C VAL A 30 12.04 7.86 -0.04
N ASP A 31 12.23 8.56 1.08
CA ASP A 31 12.29 7.94 2.39
C ASP A 31 10.87 7.57 2.83
N GLY A 32 10.65 6.29 3.07
CA GLY A 32 9.33 5.84 3.51
C GLY A 32 9.39 4.46 4.14
N ASP A 33 8.48 4.23 5.08
CA ASP A 33 8.32 2.94 5.74
C ASP A 33 7.07 2.26 5.19
N VAL A 34 7.20 1.01 4.77
CA VAL A 34 6.06 0.22 4.29
C VAL A 34 5.82 -0.91 5.26
N GLU A 35 4.59 -1.04 5.74
CA GLU A 35 4.18 -2.13 6.60
C GLU A 35 3.14 -2.98 5.90
N ALA A 36 3.24 -4.30 6.08
CA ALA A 36 2.22 -5.22 5.60
C ALA A 36 1.16 -5.41 6.68
N ALA A 37 -0.11 -5.38 6.31
CA ALA A 37 -1.21 -5.57 7.24
C ALA A 37 -2.31 -6.39 6.59
N ASP A 38 -3.03 -7.19 7.40
CA ASP A 38 -4.24 -7.84 6.90
C ASP A 38 -5.42 -6.87 7.08
N ILE A 39 -6.56 -7.25 6.49
CA ILE A 39 -7.73 -6.37 6.50
C ILE A 39 -8.24 -6.11 7.93
N GLY A 40 -8.00 -7.05 8.85
CA GLY A 40 -8.45 -6.91 10.22
C GLY A 40 -7.78 -5.79 11.00
N VAL A 41 -6.52 -5.47 10.66
CA VAL A 41 -5.78 -4.40 11.35
C VAL A 41 -5.59 -3.17 10.47
N ALA A 42 -5.96 -3.26 9.19
CA ALA A 42 -5.68 -2.22 8.21
C ALA A 42 -6.34 -0.88 8.57
N ARG A 43 -7.58 -0.90 9.05
CA ARG A 43 -8.28 0.34 9.41
C ARG A 43 -7.56 1.10 10.50
N GLY A 44 -7.09 0.39 11.53
CA GLY A 44 -6.33 1.01 12.60
C GLY A 44 -5.00 1.57 12.11
N ALA A 45 -4.29 0.78 11.30
CA ALA A 45 -3.01 1.20 10.75
C ALA A 45 -3.18 2.41 9.82
N ALA A 46 -4.28 2.46 9.05
CA ALA A 46 -4.54 3.55 8.12
C ALA A 46 -4.81 4.89 8.80
N GLN A 47 -5.17 4.89 10.08
CA GLN A 47 -5.41 6.14 10.80
C GLN A 47 -4.15 6.98 10.93
N THR A 48 -2.98 6.34 10.94
CA THR A 48 -1.70 7.03 11.10
C THR A 48 -0.82 6.94 9.86
N ALA A 49 -1.29 6.28 8.81
CA ALA A 49 -0.53 6.14 7.57
C ALA A 49 -0.77 7.33 6.65
N ASP A 50 0.18 7.57 5.77
CA ASP A 50 0.02 8.57 4.71
C ASP A 50 -0.65 7.96 3.48
N ILE A 51 -0.32 6.70 3.19
CA ILE A 51 -0.80 6.00 2.00
C ILE A 51 -1.18 4.57 2.37
N VAL A 52 -2.27 4.07 1.78
CA VAL A 52 -2.66 2.67 1.87
C VAL A 52 -2.65 2.08 0.46
N LEU A 53 -1.90 1.01 0.26
CA LEU A 53 -1.89 0.25 -0.99
C LEU A 53 -2.75 -0.99 -0.79
N THR A 54 -3.71 -1.21 -1.65
CA THR A 54 -4.67 -2.30 -1.47
C THR A 54 -5.30 -2.70 -2.81
N SER A 55 -6.14 -3.73 -2.78
CA SER A 55 -6.95 -4.10 -3.94
C SER A 55 -8.28 -3.36 -3.92
N ASP A 56 -8.96 -3.38 -5.07
CA ASP A 56 -10.28 -2.75 -5.19
C ASP A 56 -11.28 -3.30 -4.18
N GLU A 57 -11.30 -4.61 -4.01
CA GLU A 57 -12.21 -5.27 -3.06
C GLU A 57 -11.97 -4.78 -1.63
N LEU A 58 -10.71 -4.73 -1.23
CA LEU A 58 -10.36 -4.36 0.15
C LEU A 58 -10.52 -2.86 0.40
N ALA A 59 -10.40 -2.04 -0.63
CA ALA A 59 -10.61 -0.60 -0.48
C ALA A 59 -12.00 -0.30 0.04
N SER A 60 -13.00 -1.05 -0.42
CA SER A 60 -14.38 -0.90 0.07
C SER A 60 -14.51 -1.30 1.54
N GLU A 61 -13.78 -2.33 1.95
CA GLU A 61 -13.84 -2.80 3.35
C GLU A 61 -13.11 -1.86 4.30
N ILE A 62 -12.04 -1.22 3.82
CA ILE A 62 -11.29 -0.25 4.64
C ILE A 62 -12.18 0.96 4.94
N GLY A 63 -12.96 1.40 3.96
CA GLY A 63 -13.86 2.54 4.13
C GLY A 63 -13.11 3.86 4.19
N ASP A 64 -13.69 4.83 4.88
CA ASP A 64 -13.11 6.17 4.99
C ASP A 64 -11.97 6.18 6.00
N VAL A 65 -10.78 6.56 5.53
CA VAL A 65 -9.59 6.70 6.39
C VAL A 65 -8.86 7.98 5.99
N PRO A 66 -8.06 8.57 6.91
CA PRO A 66 -7.30 9.79 6.59
C PRO A 66 -6.23 9.59 5.51
N ALA A 67 -5.74 8.36 5.36
CA ALA A 67 -4.71 8.04 4.38
C ALA A 67 -5.24 8.08 2.96
N GLU A 68 -4.36 8.36 2.00
CA GLU A 68 -4.71 8.23 0.59
C GLU A 68 -4.73 6.73 0.24
N VAL A 69 -5.86 6.24 -0.26
CA VAL A 69 -6.00 4.83 -0.63
C VAL A 69 -5.70 4.68 -2.11
N ILE A 70 -4.70 3.88 -2.41
CA ILE A 70 -4.27 3.61 -3.78
C ILE A 70 -4.60 2.17 -4.12
N ILE A 71 -5.37 1.98 -5.19
CA ILE A 71 -5.79 0.65 -5.63
C ILE A 71 -4.76 0.12 -6.62
N ILE A 72 -4.20 -1.05 -6.31
CA ILE A 72 -3.26 -1.76 -7.18
C ILE A 72 -3.98 -2.98 -7.74
N ASP A 73 -4.07 -3.05 -9.05
CA ASP A 73 -4.76 -4.17 -9.72
C ASP A 73 -3.93 -5.43 -9.73
N ASN A 74 -2.62 -5.29 -9.89
CA ASN A 74 -1.72 -6.44 -9.91
C ASN A 74 -0.52 -6.14 -9.00
N PHE A 75 -0.46 -6.83 -7.87
CA PHE A 75 0.59 -6.63 -6.86
C PHE A 75 1.98 -7.04 -7.37
N PHE A 76 2.04 -7.80 -8.45
CA PHE A 76 3.31 -8.20 -9.07
C PHE A 76 3.79 -7.19 -10.11
N ASP A 77 2.95 -6.23 -10.49
CA ASP A 77 3.28 -5.28 -11.55
C ASP A 77 4.00 -4.06 -10.98
N LEU A 78 5.33 -4.09 -11.06
CA LEU A 78 6.15 -2.99 -10.57
C LEU A 78 5.90 -1.68 -11.32
N ASP A 79 5.57 -1.75 -12.60
CA ASP A 79 5.28 -0.56 -13.38
C ASP A 79 4.03 0.15 -12.89
N GLU A 80 2.99 -0.62 -12.58
CA GLU A 80 1.76 -0.06 -12.02
C GLU A 80 2.02 0.58 -10.66
N ILE A 81 2.75 -0.11 -9.79
CA ILE A 81 3.06 0.40 -8.46
C ILE A 81 3.92 1.67 -8.57
N THR A 82 4.91 1.66 -9.45
CA THR A 82 5.77 2.82 -9.67
C THR A 82 4.97 4.03 -10.11
N GLU A 83 4.11 3.85 -11.10
CA GLU A 83 3.30 4.94 -11.65
C GLU A 83 2.39 5.55 -10.59
N LYS A 84 1.67 4.70 -9.86
CA LYS A 84 0.71 5.16 -8.87
C LYS A 84 1.39 5.77 -7.64
N LEU A 85 2.48 5.18 -7.17
CA LEU A 85 3.22 5.75 -6.05
C LEU A 85 3.90 7.06 -6.43
N THR A 86 4.47 7.15 -7.63
CA THR A 86 5.09 8.40 -8.08
C THR A 86 4.09 9.55 -8.04
N ALA A 87 2.88 9.31 -8.52
CA ALA A 87 1.84 10.33 -8.49
C ALA A 87 1.46 10.74 -7.06
N ALA A 88 1.48 9.79 -6.13
CA ALA A 88 1.06 10.05 -4.75
C ALA A 88 2.13 10.76 -3.93
N VAL A 89 3.41 10.52 -4.19
CA VAL A 89 4.49 11.09 -3.38
C VAL A 89 5.07 12.38 -3.97
N GLN A 90 4.60 12.77 -5.14
CA GLN A 90 5.02 14.04 -5.76
C GLN A 90 4.02 15.19 -5.47
#